data_50896c2571c39eed609e5d5563d19b9b
#
_entry.id   50896c2571c39eed609e5d5563d19b9b
#
_cell.length_a   1.000
_cell.length_b   1.000
_cell.length_c   1.000
_cell.angle_alpha   90.00
_cell.angle_beta   90.00
_cell.angle_gamma   90.00
#
_symmetry.space_group_name_H-M   'P 1'
#
loop_
_entity.id
_entity.type
_entity.pdbx_description
1 polymer ?
#
loop_
_entity_poly.entity_id
_entity_poly.type
_entity_poly.pdbx_seq_one_letter_code
_entity_poly.pdbx_strand_id
1 'polypeptide(L)'
;PEFRRPNLRTVLMQLYGRARIFLKRAGTVIFAVAVVVWALAYYPRSEEVSELYAQQGAMLSSRLAGEELATALEQLDNQQAAAQLEQSILGRAGKAIEPVFRPLGWDWKVSAAVIASFPAREVVIAVLGTVYAVGDDADEATLSERLLSARHPDGRSVYTLPMVIGLMIFYAFCLQCAATIAVIRRETNGWGWPLFAWSYMTVLGYLGALIAFQLGS
;
A
#
# COMPACT_ATOMS: atom_id res chain seq x y z
N PRO A 1 22.43 -37.69 21.82
CA PRO A 1 22.54 -36.61 22.79
C PRO A 1 21.33 -36.61 23.72
N GLU A 2 21.59 -36.51 25.03
CA GLU A 2 20.54 -36.44 26.04
C GLU A 2 19.70 -35.16 25.86
N PHE A 3 18.36 -35.28 26.00
CA PHE A 3 17.45 -34.15 26.01
C PHE A 3 17.68 -33.28 27.24
N ARG A 4 18.30 -32.13 27.09
CA ARG A 4 18.48 -31.13 28.16
C ARG A 4 17.38 -30.08 28.09
N ARG A 5 16.84 -29.71 29.24
CA ARG A 5 15.86 -28.62 29.33
C ARG A 5 16.51 -27.31 28.88
N PRO A 6 15.88 -26.53 27.97
CA PRO A 6 16.45 -25.29 27.50
C PRO A 6 16.63 -24.29 28.65
N ASN A 7 17.79 -23.64 28.70
CA ASN A 7 18.01 -22.55 29.63
C ASN A 7 17.38 -21.29 29.12
N LEU A 8 16.31 -20.81 29.75
CA LEU A 8 15.54 -19.63 29.34
C LEU A 8 16.41 -18.40 29.14
N ARG A 9 17.43 -18.18 29.98
CA ARG A 9 18.35 -17.04 29.83
C ARG A 9 19.11 -17.11 28.50
N THR A 10 19.62 -18.29 28.16
CA THR A 10 20.36 -18.51 26.90
C THR A 10 19.43 -18.32 25.67
N VAL A 11 18.22 -18.88 25.74
CA VAL A 11 17.21 -18.72 24.68
C VAL A 11 16.84 -17.26 24.49
N LEU A 12 16.57 -16.52 25.57
CA LEU A 12 16.24 -15.10 25.52
C LEU A 12 17.38 -14.25 24.96
N MET A 13 18.63 -14.51 25.37
CA MET A 13 19.79 -13.79 24.86
C MET A 13 20.01 -14.06 23.36
N GLN A 14 19.85 -15.30 22.92
CA GLN A 14 19.95 -15.65 21.50
C GLN A 14 18.82 -15.03 20.70
N LEU A 15 17.59 -15.05 21.21
CA LEU A 15 16.43 -14.40 20.59
C LEU A 15 16.64 -12.89 20.44
N TYR A 16 17.06 -12.24 21.52
CA TYR A 16 17.38 -10.80 21.51
C TYR A 16 18.49 -10.45 20.52
N GLY A 17 19.57 -11.24 20.50
CA GLY A 17 20.69 -11.04 19.57
C GLY A 17 20.24 -11.17 18.09
N ARG A 18 19.45 -12.20 17.78
CA ARG A 18 18.90 -12.39 16.43
C ARG A 18 17.90 -11.30 16.04
N ALA A 19 16.99 -10.94 16.96
CA ALA A 19 16.03 -9.86 16.74
C ALA A 19 16.71 -8.52 16.51
N ARG A 20 17.75 -8.18 17.28
CA ARG A 20 18.54 -6.96 17.09
C ARG A 20 19.23 -6.90 15.73
N ILE A 21 19.84 -8.02 15.31
CA ILE A 21 20.50 -8.10 13.99
C ILE A 21 19.47 -7.97 12.87
N PHE A 22 18.33 -8.65 13.01
CA PHE A 22 17.22 -8.53 12.04
C PHE A 22 16.70 -7.10 11.97
N LEU A 23 16.39 -6.48 13.10
CA LEU A 23 15.87 -5.11 13.15
C LEU A 23 16.84 -4.10 12.54
N LYS A 24 18.14 -4.21 12.84
CA LYS A 24 19.15 -3.32 12.27
C LYS A 24 19.32 -3.50 10.76
N ARG A 25 19.20 -4.73 10.25
CA ARG A 25 19.45 -5.02 8.83
C ARG A 25 18.20 -4.87 7.96
N ALA A 26 17.08 -5.47 8.38
CA ALA A 26 15.82 -5.37 7.67
C ALA A 26 15.21 -3.96 7.81
N GLY A 27 15.27 -3.38 9.01
CA GLY A 27 14.73 -2.04 9.27
C GLY A 27 15.39 -0.95 8.43
N THR A 28 16.71 -1.01 8.19
CA THR A 28 17.37 -0.03 7.31
C THR A 28 16.92 -0.14 5.86
N VAL A 29 16.71 -1.35 5.35
CA VAL A 29 16.22 -1.57 3.98
C VAL A 29 14.77 -1.09 3.85
N ILE A 30 13.92 -1.48 4.81
CA ILE A 30 12.51 -1.06 4.83
C ILE A 30 12.42 0.46 4.88
N PHE A 31 13.20 1.11 5.77
CA PHE A 31 13.22 2.56 5.90
C PHE A 31 13.68 3.25 4.61
N ALA A 32 14.77 2.78 3.99
CA ALA A 32 15.27 3.36 2.75
C ALA A 32 14.24 3.25 1.61
N VAL A 33 13.60 2.09 1.47
CA VAL A 33 12.56 1.88 0.43
C VAL A 33 11.31 2.69 0.76
N ALA A 34 10.91 2.80 2.03
CA ALA A 34 9.78 3.63 2.45
C ALA A 34 10.00 5.11 2.12
N VAL A 35 11.22 5.64 2.33
CA VAL A 35 11.58 7.02 1.93
C VAL A 35 11.47 7.20 0.41
N VAL A 36 11.92 6.23 -0.38
CA VAL A 36 11.79 6.28 -1.84
C VAL A 36 10.31 6.28 -2.26
N VAL A 37 9.50 5.38 -1.71
CA VAL A 37 8.06 5.32 -2.01
C VAL A 37 7.35 6.60 -1.57
N TRP A 38 7.69 7.12 -0.38
CA TRP A 38 7.18 8.42 0.06
C TRP A 38 7.53 9.54 -0.93
N ALA A 39 8.77 9.61 -1.40
CA ALA A 39 9.17 10.60 -2.40
C ALA A 39 8.40 10.44 -3.71
N LEU A 40 8.17 9.22 -4.18
CA LEU A 40 7.37 8.93 -5.38
C LEU A 40 5.89 9.30 -5.20
N ALA A 41 5.35 9.16 -4.00
CA ALA A 41 3.99 9.57 -3.66
C ALA A 41 3.85 11.08 -3.48
N TYR A 42 4.92 11.75 -3.03
CA TYR A 42 4.92 13.18 -2.75
C TYR A 42 5.18 14.05 -3.99
N TYR A 43 6.09 13.62 -4.89
CA TYR A 43 6.53 14.40 -6.05
C TYR A 43 5.92 13.89 -7.36
N PRO A 44 5.68 14.79 -8.35
CA PRO A 44 5.67 16.25 -8.23
C PRO A 44 4.40 16.73 -7.50
N ARG A 45 4.52 17.81 -6.72
CA ARG A 45 3.35 18.51 -6.20
C ARG A 45 2.79 19.44 -7.25
N SER A 46 1.48 19.37 -7.47
CA SER A 46 0.77 20.26 -8.36
C SER A 46 0.41 21.55 -7.60
N GLU A 47 0.93 22.70 -8.05
CA GLU A 47 0.54 24.00 -7.53
C GLU A 47 -0.92 24.30 -7.81
N GLU A 48 -1.43 23.92 -8.98
CA GLU A 48 -2.83 24.05 -9.35
C GLU A 48 -3.79 23.39 -8.34
N VAL A 49 -3.47 22.15 -7.93
CA VAL A 49 -4.26 21.45 -6.91
C VAL A 49 -4.17 22.20 -5.58
N SER A 50 -2.99 22.65 -5.18
CA SER A 50 -2.81 23.37 -3.92
C SER A 50 -3.58 24.67 -3.88
N GLU A 51 -3.57 25.46 -4.96
CA GLU A 51 -4.32 26.70 -5.10
C GLU A 51 -5.85 26.47 -5.09
N LEU A 52 -6.32 25.47 -5.81
CA LEU A 52 -7.74 25.12 -5.86
C LEU A 52 -8.27 24.80 -4.47
N TYR A 53 -7.58 23.93 -3.74
CA TYR A 53 -7.99 23.52 -2.40
C TYR A 53 -7.81 24.63 -1.36
N ALA A 54 -6.81 25.50 -1.50
CA ALA A 54 -6.67 26.70 -0.67
C ALA A 54 -7.85 27.66 -0.85
N GLN A 55 -8.31 27.89 -2.09
CA GLN A 55 -9.50 28.70 -2.37
C GLN A 55 -10.78 28.08 -1.74
N GLN A 56 -10.95 26.77 -1.85
CA GLN A 56 -12.06 26.07 -1.24
C GLN A 56 -12.03 26.17 0.29
N GLY A 57 -10.87 26.03 0.92
CA GLY A 57 -10.68 26.21 2.36
C GLY A 57 -11.03 27.62 2.83
N ALA A 58 -10.65 28.65 2.09
CA ALA A 58 -11.02 30.02 2.37
C ALA A 58 -12.54 30.25 2.27
N MET A 59 -13.22 29.64 1.29
CA MET A 59 -14.68 29.70 1.19
C MET A 59 -15.38 28.97 2.35
N LEU A 60 -14.88 27.81 2.77
CA LEU A 60 -15.43 27.08 3.92
C LEU A 60 -15.28 27.89 5.21
N SER A 61 -14.10 28.50 5.43
CA SER A 61 -13.82 29.34 6.60
C SER A 61 -14.69 30.59 6.66
N SER A 62 -15.20 31.08 5.53
CA SER A 62 -16.13 32.20 5.48
C SER A 62 -17.58 31.82 5.76
N ARG A 63 -17.94 30.51 5.68
CA ARG A 63 -19.33 30.02 5.77
C ARG A 63 -19.61 29.20 7.03
N LEU A 64 -18.61 28.51 7.52
CA LEU A 64 -18.70 27.57 8.65
C LEU A 64 -17.87 28.07 9.82
N ALA A 65 -18.21 27.65 11.04
CA ALA A 65 -17.48 27.97 12.26
C ALA A 65 -17.52 26.78 13.24
N GLY A 66 -16.57 26.78 14.17
CA GLY A 66 -16.49 25.75 15.22
C GLY A 66 -16.16 24.35 14.68
N GLU A 67 -16.84 23.35 15.21
CA GLU A 67 -16.58 21.93 14.92
C GLU A 67 -16.93 21.54 13.47
N GLU A 68 -17.98 22.14 12.90
CA GLU A 68 -18.35 21.92 11.50
C GLU A 68 -17.26 22.40 10.53
N LEU A 69 -16.60 23.52 10.82
CA LEU A 69 -15.48 24.02 10.04
C LEU A 69 -14.28 23.06 10.14
N ALA A 70 -13.96 22.60 11.36
CA ALA A 70 -12.84 21.68 11.57
C ALA A 70 -13.02 20.38 10.77
N THR A 71 -14.20 19.77 10.84
CA THR A 71 -14.52 18.54 10.08
C THR A 71 -14.49 18.78 8.56
N ALA A 72 -15.01 19.91 8.10
CA ALA A 72 -15.00 20.24 6.67
C ALA A 72 -13.57 20.48 6.13
N LEU A 73 -12.71 21.13 6.91
CA LEU A 73 -11.29 21.34 6.54
C LEU A 73 -10.52 20.03 6.52
N GLU A 74 -10.73 19.15 7.49
CA GLU A 74 -10.13 17.83 7.51
C GLU A 74 -10.52 17.00 6.27
N GLN A 75 -11.79 17.00 5.91
CA GLN A 75 -12.26 16.34 4.69
C GLN A 75 -11.61 16.95 3.43
N LEU A 76 -11.47 18.27 3.40
CA LEU A 76 -10.84 18.97 2.29
C LEU A 76 -9.36 18.63 2.16
N ASP A 77 -8.63 18.56 3.28
CA ASP A 77 -7.22 18.16 3.31
C ASP A 77 -7.03 16.72 2.81
N ASN A 78 -7.91 15.81 3.22
CA ASN A 78 -7.91 14.43 2.76
C ASN A 78 -8.18 14.34 1.24
N GLN A 79 -9.11 15.15 0.71
CA GLN A 79 -9.36 15.23 -0.73
C GLN A 79 -8.18 15.83 -1.49
N GLN A 80 -7.53 16.84 -0.94
CA GLN A 80 -6.31 17.42 -1.50
C GLN A 80 -5.18 16.40 -1.57
N ALA A 81 -4.97 15.64 -0.48
CA ALA A 81 -3.96 14.58 -0.44
C ALA A 81 -4.21 13.51 -1.52
N ALA A 82 -5.46 13.08 -1.71
CA ALA A 82 -5.85 12.14 -2.75
C ALA A 82 -5.59 12.71 -4.16
N ALA A 83 -5.94 13.97 -4.42
CA ALA A 83 -5.73 14.63 -5.70
C ALA A 83 -4.23 14.83 -6.01
N GLN A 84 -3.42 15.17 -5.01
CA GLN A 84 -1.97 15.27 -5.13
C GLN A 84 -1.34 13.90 -5.42
N LEU A 85 -1.77 12.85 -4.72
CA LEU A 85 -1.29 11.50 -4.96
C LEU A 85 -1.61 11.01 -6.38
N GLU A 86 -2.79 11.35 -6.90
CA GLU A 86 -3.17 11.01 -8.29
C GLU A 86 -2.22 11.60 -9.33
N GLN A 87 -1.69 12.80 -9.09
CA GLN A 87 -0.76 13.49 -9.98
C GLN A 87 0.70 13.13 -9.73
N SER A 88 1.02 12.49 -8.62
CA SER A 88 2.36 12.07 -8.26
C SER A 88 2.95 11.01 -9.21
N ILE A 89 4.27 10.76 -9.09
CA ILE A 89 4.93 9.69 -9.85
C ILE A 89 4.27 8.33 -9.52
N LEU A 90 3.92 8.10 -8.26
CA LEU A 90 3.25 6.88 -7.83
C LEU A 90 1.86 6.71 -8.47
N GLY A 91 1.05 7.77 -8.49
CA GLY A 91 -0.26 7.76 -9.16
C GLY A 91 -0.15 7.52 -10.67
N ARG A 92 0.81 8.19 -11.33
CA ARG A 92 1.11 7.96 -12.76
C ARG A 92 1.59 6.54 -13.02
N ALA A 93 2.44 5.98 -12.16
CA ALA A 93 2.86 4.58 -12.25
C ALA A 93 1.69 3.62 -12.09
N GLY A 94 0.79 3.88 -11.14
CA GLY A 94 -0.46 3.12 -10.97
C GLY A 94 -1.30 3.12 -12.24
N LYS A 95 -1.52 4.30 -12.85
CA LYS A 95 -2.24 4.44 -14.13
C LYS A 95 -1.54 3.72 -15.29
N ALA A 96 -0.20 3.76 -15.34
CA ALA A 96 0.57 3.09 -16.39
C ALA A 96 0.51 1.56 -16.30
N ILE A 97 0.39 1.02 -15.08
CA ILE A 97 0.31 -0.43 -14.83
C ILE A 97 -1.14 -0.94 -14.81
N GLU A 98 -2.13 -0.06 -14.65
CA GLU A 98 -3.55 -0.43 -14.64
C GLU A 98 -3.96 -1.40 -15.75
N PRO A 99 -3.54 -1.25 -17.03
CA PRO A 99 -3.92 -2.19 -18.08
C PRO A 99 -3.51 -3.64 -17.81
N VAL A 100 -2.42 -3.86 -17.06
CA VAL A 100 -1.95 -5.19 -16.67
C VAL A 100 -2.83 -5.78 -15.57
N PHE A 101 -3.33 -4.97 -14.66
CA PHE A 101 -4.16 -5.40 -13.54
C PHE A 101 -5.66 -5.31 -13.79
N ARG A 102 -6.07 -4.64 -14.85
CA ARG A 102 -7.49 -4.53 -15.27
C ARG A 102 -8.20 -5.87 -15.42
N PRO A 103 -7.55 -6.96 -15.92
CA PRO A 103 -8.17 -8.29 -15.97
C PRO A 103 -8.52 -8.88 -14.60
N LEU A 104 -7.95 -8.34 -13.51
CA LEU A 104 -8.24 -8.70 -12.12
C LEU A 104 -9.35 -7.82 -11.51
N GLY A 105 -9.91 -6.89 -12.29
CA GLY A 105 -10.87 -5.90 -11.79
C GLY A 105 -10.25 -4.75 -11.00
N TRP A 106 -8.91 -4.56 -11.08
CA TRP A 106 -8.22 -3.51 -10.33
C TRP A 106 -8.12 -2.23 -11.15
N ASP A 107 -8.35 -1.11 -10.49
CA ASP A 107 -8.14 0.23 -11.02
C ASP A 107 -6.72 0.73 -10.73
N TRP A 108 -6.42 1.96 -11.18
CA TRP A 108 -5.13 2.58 -10.94
C TRP A 108 -4.85 2.79 -9.44
N LYS A 109 -5.88 2.98 -8.61
CA LYS A 109 -5.76 3.21 -7.17
C LYS A 109 -5.23 1.97 -6.46
N VAL A 110 -5.83 0.81 -6.73
CA VAL A 110 -5.36 -0.48 -6.22
C VAL A 110 -3.96 -0.78 -6.77
N SER A 111 -3.72 -0.51 -8.06
CA SER A 111 -2.40 -0.70 -8.68
C SER A 111 -1.32 0.16 -8.04
N ALA A 112 -1.60 1.43 -7.74
CA ALA A 112 -0.69 2.33 -7.03
C ALA A 112 -0.42 1.84 -5.59
N ALA A 113 -1.47 1.37 -4.88
CA ALA A 113 -1.32 0.82 -3.53
C ALA A 113 -0.47 -0.45 -3.52
N VAL A 114 -0.60 -1.32 -4.52
CA VAL A 114 0.25 -2.52 -4.69
C VAL A 114 1.72 -2.13 -4.91
N ILE A 115 2.01 -1.13 -5.73
CA ILE A 115 3.38 -0.63 -5.93
C ILE A 115 3.92 -0.04 -4.63
N ALA A 116 3.13 0.78 -3.95
CA ALA A 116 3.52 1.44 -2.70
C ALA A 116 3.76 0.45 -1.56
N SER A 117 3.11 -0.71 -1.58
CA SER A 117 3.27 -1.75 -0.56
C SER A 117 4.57 -2.57 -0.68
N PHE A 118 5.42 -2.26 -1.67
CA PHE A 118 6.70 -2.96 -1.86
C PHE A 118 7.66 -2.91 -0.65
N PRO A 119 7.75 -1.82 0.14
CA PRO A 119 8.54 -1.82 1.37
C PRO A 119 8.02 -2.80 2.42
N ALA A 120 6.71 -2.75 2.64
CA ALA A 120 5.99 -3.56 3.62
C ALA A 120 4.52 -3.69 3.21
N ARG A 121 3.96 -4.88 3.36
CA ARG A 121 2.57 -5.19 2.93
C ARG A 121 1.52 -4.31 3.60
N GLU A 122 1.77 -3.92 4.83
CA GLU A 122 0.88 -3.11 5.67
C GLU A 122 0.64 -1.71 5.09
N VAL A 123 1.56 -1.22 4.28
CA VAL A 123 1.47 0.11 3.63
C VAL A 123 0.29 0.22 2.67
N VAL A 124 -0.21 -0.91 2.14
CA VAL A 124 -1.36 -0.92 1.22
C VAL A 124 -2.59 -0.25 1.83
N ILE A 125 -2.86 -0.49 3.11
CA ILE A 125 -4.03 0.07 3.81
C ILE A 125 -3.90 1.59 3.93
N ALA A 126 -2.73 2.09 4.33
CA ALA A 126 -2.47 3.52 4.44
C ALA A 126 -2.60 4.24 3.09
N VAL A 127 -2.06 3.65 2.01
CA VAL A 127 -2.18 4.23 0.66
C VAL A 127 -3.62 4.21 0.18
N LEU A 128 -4.37 3.14 0.41
CA LEU A 128 -5.80 3.11 0.08
C LEU A 128 -6.57 4.17 0.88
N GLY A 129 -6.29 4.33 2.18
CA GLY A 129 -6.87 5.41 3.00
C GLY A 129 -6.65 6.78 2.38
N THR A 130 -5.42 7.10 2.01
CA THR A 130 -5.07 8.37 1.35
C THR A 130 -5.77 8.53 0.00
N VAL A 131 -5.73 7.51 -0.86
CA VAL A 131 -6.32 7.59 -2.22
C VAL A 131 -7.85 7.76 -2.17
N TYR A 132 -8.51 7.18 -1.16
CA TYR A 132 -9.96 7.32 -0.98
C TYR A 132 -10.34 8.50 -0.08
N ALA A 133 -9.39 9.37 0.27
CA ALA A 133 -9.59 10.58 1.07
C ALA A 133 -10.27 10.29 2.42
N VAL A 134 -9.82 9.23 3.09
CA VAL A 134 -10.38 8.81 4.38
C VAL A 134 -9.60 9.43 5.55
N GLY A 135 -8.32 9.78 5.33
CA GLY A 135 -7.41 10.29 6.36
C GLY A 135 -6.71 9.19 7.16
N ASP A 136 -5.69 9.60 7.92
CA ASP A 136 -4.84 8.68 8.68
C ASP A 136 -5.50 8.21 9.98
N ASP A 137 -6.41 9.01 10.54
CA ASP A 137 -7.10 8.73 11.82
C ASP A 137 -8.47 8.04 11.63
N ALA A 138 -8.85 7.71 10.38
CA ALA A 138 -10.11 7.04 10.11
C ALA A 138 -10.07 5.60 10.61
N ASP A 139 -11.17 5.20 11.28
CA ASP A 139 -11.35 3.82 11.69
C ASP A 139 -11.56 2.88 10.48
N GLU A 140 -11.34 1.59 10.71
CA GLU A 140 -11.50 0.56 9.67
C GLU A 140 -12.91 0.55 9.06
N ALA A 141 -13.92 0.97 9.82
CA ALA A 141 -15.31 1.03 9.37
C ALA A 141 -15.50 2.10 8.29
N THR A 142 -14.93 3.29 8.48
CA THR A 142 -15.00 4.39 7.53
C THR A 142 -14.28 4.07 6.22
N LEU A 143 -13.10 3.46 6.30
CA LEU A 143 -12.38 2.99 5.11
C LEU A 143 -13.18 1.92 4.37
N SER A 144 -13.74 0.94 5.09
CA SER A 144 -14.57 -0.12 4.51
C SER A 144 -15.78 0.44 3.77
N GLU A 145 -16.49 1.42 4.34
CA GLU A 145 -17.63 2.08 3.70
C GLU A 145 -17.23 2.81 2.42
N ARG A 146 -16.10 3.53 2.44
CA ARG A 146 -15.57 4.22 1.26
C ARG A 146 -15.17 3.22 0.15
N LEU A 147 -14.51 2.13 0.51
CA LEU A 147 -14.16 1.08 -0.46
C LEU A 147 -15.42 0.44 -1.07
N LEU A 148 -16.42 0.11 -0.27
CA LEU A 148 -17.69 -0.45 -0.75
C LEU A 148 -18.49 0.51 -1.65
N SER A 149 -18.36 1.80 -1.40
CA SER A 149 -19.02 2.85 -2.22
C SER A 149 -18.26 3.18 -3.51
N ALA A 150 -16.99 2.75 -3.63
CA ALA A 150 -16.16 3.04 -4.79
C ALA A 150 -16.72 2.44 -6.08
N ARG A 151 -16.78 3.26 -7.14
CA ARG A 151 -17.31 2.87 -8.44
C ARG A 151 -16.30 3.17 -9.55
N HIS A 152 -16.29 2.31 -10.57
CA HIS A 152 -15.64 2.60 -11.85
C HIS A 152 -16.39 3.70 -12.60
N PRO A 153 -15.77 4.35 -13.61
CA PRO A 153 -16.45 5.33 -14.46
C PRO A 153 -17.70 4.80 -15.17
N ASP A 154 -17.80 3.47 -15.33
CA ASP A 154 -18.96 2.78 -15.90
C ASP A 154 -20.07 2.45 -14.88
N GLY A 155 -19.91 2.89 -13.62
CA GLY A 155 -20.86 2.72 -12.52
C GLY A 155 -20.76 1.37 -11.77
N ARG A 156 -19.95 0.42 -12.25
CA ARG A 156 -19.75 -0.87 -11.57
C ARG A 156 -18.95 -0.68 -10.27
N SER A 157 -19.22 -1.52 -9.26
CA SER A 157 -18.44 -1.52 -8.02
C SER A 157 -17.00 -1.93 -8.30
N VAL A 158 -16.02 -1.19 -7.73
CA VAL A 158 -14.60 -1.56 -7.79
C VAL A 158 -14.36 -2.78 -6.90
N TYR A 159 -14.85 -2.73 -5.66
CA TYR A 159 -14.65 -3.79 -4.67
C TYR A 159 -15.81 -4.77 -4.72
N THR A 160 -15.72 -5.74 -5.61
CA THR A 160 -16.60 -6.92 -5.65
C THR A 160 -15.99 -8.06 -4.84
N LEU A 161 -16.81 -9.01 -4.38
CA LEU A 161 -16.31 -10.16 -3.62
C LEU A 161 -15.20 -10.92 -4.37
N PRO A 162 -15.33 -11.23 -5.69
CA PRO A 162 -14.27 -11.89 -6.44
C PRO A 162 -12.98 -11.06 -6.52
N MET A 163 -13.11 -9.73 -6.68
CA MET A 163 -11.97 -8.82 -6.69
C MET A 163 -11.21 -8.84 -5.36
N VAL A 164 -11.94 -8.77 -4.24
CA VAL A 164 -11.34 -8.79 -2.89
C VAL A 164 -10.65 -10.12 -2.61
N ILE A 165 -11.28 -11.24 -2.95
CA ILE A 165 -10.67 -12.57 -2.84
C ILE A 165 -9.41 -12.66 -3.69
N GLY A 166 -9.45 -12.16 -4.94
CA GLY A 166 -8.30 -12.07 -5.82
C GLY A 166 -7.16 -11.25 -5.21
N LEU A 167 -7.48 -10.10 -4.61
CA LEU A 167 -6.49 -9.25 -3.92
C LEU A 167 -5.86 -9.98 -2.73
N MET A 168 -6.65 -10.68 -1.93
CA MET A 168 -6.15 -11.48 -0.81
C MET A 168 -5.22 -12.60 -1.28
N ILE A 169 -5.58 -13.32 -2.35
CA ILE A 169 -4.74 -14.36 -2.96
C ILE A 169 -3.44 -13.76 -3.46
N PHE A 170 -3.50 -12.63 -4.17
CA PHE A 170 -2.31 -11.94 -4.64
C PHE A 170 -1.36 -11.61 -3.49
N TYR A 171 -1.85 -10.98 -2.43
CA TYR A 171 -1.05 -10.64 -1.26
C TYR A 171 -0.56 -11.86 -0.47
N ALA A 172 -1.27 -12.99 -0.51
CA ALA A 172 -0.83 -14.23 0.11
C ALA A 172 0.42 -14.81 -0.59
N PHE A 173 0.47 -14.76 -1.92
CA PHE A 173 1.53 -15.38 -2.71
C PHE A 173 2.61 -14.42 -3.18
N CYS A 174 2.31 -13.15 -3.42
CA CYS A 174 3.27 -12.20 -3.97
C CYS A 174 4.39 -11.85 -2.98
N LEU A 175 5.64 -11.91 -3.45
CA LEU A 175 6.81 -11.49 -2.67
C LEU A 175 7.02 -9.98 -2.79
N GLN A 176 6.39 -9.22 -1.91
CA GLN A 176 6.45 -7.74 -1.90
C GLN A 176 7.29 -7.17 -0.76
N CYS A 177 8.17 -7.95 -0.14
CA CYS A 177 9.00 -7.45 0.95
C CYS A 177 10.42 -7.19 0.46
N ALA A 178 10.80 -5.91 0.33
CA ALA A 178 12.14 -5.50 -0.06
C ALA A 178 13.23 -6.07 0.85
N ALA A 179 12.96 -6.19 2.15
CA ALA A 179 13.89 -6.80 3.11
C ALA A 179 14.15 -8.28 2.79
N THR A 180 13.13 -9.04 2.40
CA THR A 180 13.27 -10.45 2.02
C THR A 180 14.12 -10.59 0.77
N ILE A 181 13.90 -9.77 -0.26
CA ILE A 181 14.71 -9.74 -1.48
C ILE A 181 16.17 -9.44 -1.16
N ALA A 182 16.42 -8.45 -0.29
CA ALA A 182 17.77 -8.08 0.14
C ALA A 182 18.47 -9.22 0.92
N VAL A 183 17.73 -9.98 1.73
CA VAL A 183 18.25 -11.15 2.46
C VAL A 183 18.59 -12.26 1.47
N ILE A 184 17.69 -12.63 0.54
CA ILE A 184 17.94 -13.67 -0.46
C ILE A 184 19.17 -13.31 -1.29
N ARG A 185 19.28 -12.05 -1.75
CA ARG A 185 20.46 -11.58 -2.49
C ARG A 185 21.76 -11.81 -1.74
N ARG A 186 21.76 -11.50 -0.44
CA ARG A 186 22.96 -11.66 0.37
C ARG A 186 23.32 -13.12 0.63
N GLU A 187 22.34 -13.96 0.91
CA GLU A 187 22.55 -15.39 1.18
C GLU A 187 22.96 -16.15 -0.09
N THR A 188 22.46 -15.75 -1.26
CA THR A 188 22.80 -16.40 -2.54
C THR A 188 23.96 -15.73 -3.27
N ASN A 189 24.49 -14.63 -2.74
CA ASN A 189 25.57 -13.83 -3.30
C ASN A 189 25.35 -13.43 -4.78
N GLY A 190 24.08 -13.23 -5.18
CA GLY A 190 23.71 -12.88 -6.55
C GLY A 190 22.29 -12.38 -6.70
N TRP A 191 21.94 -11.84 -7.86
CA TRP A 191 20.61 -11.35 -8.17
C TRP A 191 19.68 -12.39 -8.80
N GLY A 192 20.22 -13.51 -9.30
CA GLY A 192 19.42 -14.52 -10.01
C GLY A 192 18.29 -15.09 -9.15
N TRP A 193 18.60 -15.57 -7.96
CA TRP A 193 17.63 -16.15 -7.05
C TRP A 193 16.60 -15.14 -6.50
N PRO A 194 17.00 -13.91 -6.07
CA PRO A 194 16.02 -12.89 -5.68
C PRO A 194 15.04 -12.56 -6.79
N LEU A 195 15.51 -12.34 -8.02
CA LEU A 195 14.67 -12.02 -9.17
C LEU A 195 13.77 -13.20 -9.56
N PHE A 196 14.31 -14.42 -9.55
CA PHE A 196 13.51 -15.63 -9.80
C PHE A 196 12.38 -15.78 -8.76
N ALA A 197 12.71 -15.70 -7.47
CA ALA A 197 11.74 -15.81 -6.40
C ALA A 197 10.66 -14.72 -6.50
N TRP A 198 11.07 -13.47 -6.73
CA TRP A 198 10.15 -12.35 -6.89
C TRP A 198 9.22 -12.53 -8.10
N SER A 199 9.78 -12.87 -9.26
CA SER A 199 8.99 -13.08 -10.49
C SER A 199 8.04 -14.27 -10.36
N TYR A 200 8.55 -15.40 -9.88
CA TYR A 200 7.75 -16.62 -9.69
C TYR A 200 6.56 -16.39 -8.76
N MET A 201 6.80 -15.80 -7.59
CA MET A 201 5.76 -15.55 -6.60
C MET A 201 4.77 -14.48 -7.07
N THR A 202 5.24 -13.45 -7.78
CA THR A 202 4.36 -12.41 -8.34
C THR A 202 3.47 -12.99 -9.43
N VAL A 203 4.01 -13.80 -10.34
CA VAL A 203 3.23 -14.48 -11.38
C VAL A 203 2.22 -15.45 -10.77
N LEU A 204 2.63 -16.21 -9.75
CA LEU A 204 1.71 -17.13 -9.05
C LEU A 204 0.56 -16.38 -8.38
N GLY A 205 0.87 -15.28 -7.68
CA GLY A 205 -0.13 -14.41 -7.07
C GLY A 205 -1.07 -13.79 -8.10
N TYR A 206 -0.53 -13.30 -9.21
CA TYR A 206 -1.30 -12.74 -10.31
C TYR A 206 -2.26 -13.76 -10.94
N LEU A 207 -1.77 -14.95 -11.27
CA LEU A 207 -2.59 -16.02 -11.85
C LEU A 207 -3.68 -16.49 -10.88
N GLY A 208 -3.35 -16.63 -9.58
CA GLY A 208 -4.34 -16.95 -8.56
C GLY A 208 -5.44 -15.91 -8.43
N ALA A 209 -5.06 -14.62 -8.44
CA ALA A 209 -6.02 -13.52 -8.40
C ALA A 209 -6.88 -13.46 -9.68
N LEU A 210 -6.27 -13.70 -10.84
CA LEU A 210 -6.97 -13.75 -12.13
C LEU A 210 -8.03 -14.85 -12.15
N ILE A 211 -7.66 -16.06 -11.73
CA ILE A 211 -8.58 -17.21 -11.64
C ILE A 211 -9.74 -16.87 -10.69
N ALA A 212 -9.44 -16.36 -9.49
CA ALA A 212 -10.46 -15.99 -8.52
C ALA A 212 -11.45 -14.96 -9.06
N PHE A 213 -10.94 -13.93 -9.73
CA PHE A 213 -11.78 -12.88 -10.32
C PHE A 213 -12.61 -13.38 -11.48
N GLN A 214 -12.02 -14.11 -12.44
CA GLN A 214 -12.71 -14.60 -13.65
C GLN A 214 -13.75 -15.69 -13.36
N LEU A 215 -13.55 -16.51 -12.31
CA LEU A 215 -14.53 -17.50 -11.90
C LEU A 215 -15.69 -16.91 -11.09
N GLY A 216 -15.48 -15.73 -10.48
CA GLY A 216 -16.47 -15.10 -9.60
C GLY A 216 -17.23 -13.93 -10.23
N SER A 217 -16.80 -13.44 -11.41
CA SER A 217 -17.37 -12.28 -12.11
C SER A 217 -18.48 -12.64 -13.09
#